data_21cc2e2fdcf560839ab0c58bac2c68f3
#
_entry.id   21cc2e2fdcf560839ab0c58bac2c68f3
#
_cell.length_a   1.000
_cell.length_b   1.000
_cell.length_c   1.000
_cell.angle_alpha   90.00
_cell.angle_beta   90.00
_cell.angle_gamma   90.00
#
_symmetry.space_group_name_H-M   'P 1'
#
loop_
_entity.id
_entity.type
_entity.pdbx_description
1 polymer ?
#
loop_
_entity_poly.entity_id
_entity_poly.type
_entity_poly.pdbx_seq_one_letter_code
_entity_poly.pdbx_strand_id
1 'polypeptide(L)' 'MEYTNSQIRDIIAEYIHNERDRRLLERRLIDGITFERLAEECDLSVSQVKRIVWKGTEILSWHV' A
#
# COMPACT_ATOMS: atom_id res chain seq x y z
N MET A 1 -9.10 16.27 0.10
CA MET A 1 -9.74 15.59 1.25
C MET A 1 -8.76 14.61 1.88
N GLU A 2 -8.64 14.65 3.18
CA GLU A 2 -7.71 13.79 3.88
C GLU A 2 -8.44 12.65 4.58
N TYR A 3 -7.84 11.48 4.55
CA TYR A 3 -8.37 10.31 5.24
C TYR A 3 -7.55 10.03 6.49
N THR A 4 -8.21 9.58 7.54
CA THR A 4 -7.50 9.13 8.74
C THR A 4 -6.80 7.80 8.44
N ASN A 5 -5.83 7.44 9.27
CA ASN A 5 -5.13 6.17 9.12
C ASN A 5 -6.09 4.99 9.24
N SER A 6 -7.09 5.09 10.11
CA SER A 6 -8.11 4.05 10.25
C SER A 6 -8.92 3.89 8.97
N GLN A 7 -9.29 4.99 8.33
CA GLN A 7 -10.03 4.95 7.08
C GLN A 7 -9.21 4.31 5.97
N ILE A 8 -7.93 4.66 5.88
CA ILE A 8 -7.02 4.08 4.88
C ILE A 8 -6.90 2.57 5.09
N ARG A 9 -6.73 2.12 6.33
CA ARG A 9 -6.65 0.69 6.64
C ARG A 9 -7.93 -0.04 6.26
N ASP A 10 -9.07 0.54 6.56
CA ASP A 10 -10.36 -0.07 6.25
C ASP A 10 -10.55 -0.23 4.75
N ILE A 11 -10.21 0.80 3.98
CA ILE A 11 -10.30 0.76 2.51
C ILE A 11 -9.35 -0.30 1.96
N ILE A 12 -8.11 -0.32 2.42
CA ILE A 12 -7.13 -1.31 1.99
C ILE A 12 -7.64 -2.73 2.30
N ALA A 13 -8.15 -2.95 3.50
CA ALA A 13 -8.65 -4.26 3.91
C ALA A 13 -9.82 -4.71 3.06
N GLU A 14 -10.66 -3.77 2.64
CA GLU A 14 -11.84 -4.09 1.84
C GLU A 14 -11.52 -4.42 0.39
N TYR A 15 -10.60 -3.68 -0.23
CA TYR A 15 -10.34 -3.79 -1.68
C TYR A 15 -9.07 -4.51 -2.06
N ILE A 16 -8.13 -4.68 -1.14
CA ILE A 16 -6.89 -5.39 -1.39
C ILE A 16 -6.89 -6.71 -0.62
N HIS A 17 -6.96 -7.81 -1.35
CA HIS A 17 -7.13 -9.14 -0.72
C HIS A 17 -5.82 -9.87 -0.41
N ASN A 18 -4.72 -9.50 -1.02
CA ASN A 18 -3.43 -10.11 -0.77
C ASN A 18 -2.79 -9.49 0.47
N GLU A 19 -2.45 -10.31 1.47
CA GLU A 19 -1.87 -9.82 2.73
C GLU A 19 -0.57 -9.06 2.52
N ARG A 20 0.29 -9.53 1.63
CA ARG A 20 1.55 -8.85 1.33
C ARG A 20 1.29 -7.45 0.76
N ASP A 21 0.35 -7.35 -0.16
CA ASP A 21 0.02 -6.08 -0.80
C ASP A 21 -0.63 -5.12 0.21
N ARG A 22 -1.50 -5.63 1.07
CA ARG A 22 -2.08 -4.82 2.16
C ARG A 22 -0.99 -4.24 3.05
N ARG A 23 -0.04 -5.07 3.45
CA ARG A 23 1.05 -4.65 4.32
C ARG A 23 1.91 -3.59 3.64
N LEU A 24 2.26 -3.79 2.38
CA LEU A 24 3.02 -2.81 1.61
C LEU A 24 2.30 -1.47 1.53
N LEU A 25 1.02 -1.49 1.22
CA LEU A 25 0.22 -0.28 1.10
C LEU A 25 0.08 0.44 2.44
N GLU A 26 -0.18 -0.28 3.52
CA GLU A 26 -0.26 0.31 4.85
C GLU A 26 1.06 0.97 5.25
N ARG A 27 2.17 0.26 5.07
CA ARG A 27 3.49 0.79 5.40
C ARG A 27 3.83 2.02 4.56
N ARG A 28 3.48 2.00 3.28
CA ARG A 28 3.77 3.13 2.39
C ARG A 28 2.86 4.33 2.66
N LEU A 29 1.56 4.10 2.75
CA LEU A 29 0.57 5.19 2.83
C LEU A 29 0.39 5.74 4.24
N ILE A 30 0.54 4.91 5.25
CA ILE A 30 0.36 5.32 6.64
C ILE A 30 1.68 5.70 7.29
N ASP A 31 2.68 4.85 7.17
CA ASP A 31 3.97 5.04 7.83
C ASP A 31 4.99 5.81 6.99
N GLY A 32 4.75 5.96 5.69
CA GLY A 32 5.65 6.70 4.82
C GLY A 32 6.99 6.04 4.55
N ILE A 33 7.04 4.72 4.61
CA ILE A 33 8.28 3.95 4.42
C ILE A 33 8.74 4.04 2.95
N THR A 34 10.04 4.15 2.73
CA THR A 34 10.59 4.25 1.38
C THR A 34 10.41 2.95 0.60
N PHE A 35 10.41 3.06 -0.73
CA PHE A 35 10.30 1.87 -1.60
C PHE A 35 11.47 0.92 -1.38
N GLU A 36 12.66 1.44 -1.21
CA GLU A 36 13.87 0.64 -0.97
C GLU A 36 13.74 -0.18 0.30
N ARG A 37 13.23 0.43 1.35
CA ARG A 37 13.05 -0.26 2.63
C ARG A 37 11.95 -1.31 2.53
N LEU A 38 10.86 -0.99 1.86
CA LEU A 38 9.78 -1.95 1.64
C LEU A 38 10.27 -3.16 0.83
N ALA A 39 11.12 -2.92 -0.16
CA ALA A 39 11.71 -3.98 -0.96
C ALA A 39 12.53 -4.94 -0.08
N GLU A 40 13.31 -4.40 0.84
CA GLU A 40 14.09 -5.20 1.78
C GLU A 40 13.18 -6.00 2.72
N GLU A 41 12.16 -5.36 3.27
CA GLU A 41 11.25 -6.01 4.22
C GLU A 41 10.47 -7.16 3.58
N CYS A 42 10.12 -7.03 2.33
CA CYS A 42 9.29 -7.99 1.62
C CYS A 42 10.07 -8.92 0.70
N ASP A 43 11.40 -8.77 0.66
CA ASP A 43 12.27 -9.56 -0.21
C ASP A 43 11.85 -9.43 -1.69
N LEU A 44 11.59 -8.21 -2.10
CA LEU A 44 11.19 -7.87 -3.47
C LEU A 44 12.15 -6.83 -4.05
N SER A 45 12.10 -6.66 -5.37
CA SER A 45 12.82 -5.57 -6.01
C SER A 45 12.05 -4.26 -5.81
N VAL A 46 12.76 -3.13 -5.92
CA VAL A 46 12.11 -1.81 -5.84
C VAL A 46 11.06 -1.66 -6.94
N SER A 47 11.34 -2.18 -8.14
CA SER A 47 10.38 -2.13 -9.25
C SER A 47 9.09 -2.87 -8.93
N GLN A 48 9.20 -4.03 -8.29
CA GLN A 48 8.03 -4.81 -7.89
C GLN A 48 7.21 -4.06 -6.83
N VAL A 49 7.89 -3.47 -5.84
CA VAL A 49 7.23 -2.70 -4.79
C VAL A 49 6.47 -1.52 -5.40
N LYS A 50 7.12 -0.77 -6.29
CA LYS A 50 6.48 0.36 -6.97
C LYS A 50 5.23 -0.07 -7.73
N ARG A 51 5.31 -1.18 -8.45
CA ARG A 51 4.19 -1.71 -9.20
C ARG A 51 3.02 -2.04 -8.29
N ILE A 52 3.29 -2.72 -7.18
CA ILE A 52 2.26 -3.10 -6.21
C ILE A 52 1.61 -1.85 -5.60
N VAL A 53 2.42 -0.89 -5.19
CA VAL A 53 1.92 0.34 -4.58
C VAL A 53 1.09 1.16 -5.58
N TRP A 54 1.56 1.30 -6.81
CA TRP A 54 0.83 2.06 -7.83
C TRP A 54 -0.50 1.41 -8.16
N LYS A 55 -0.51 0.08 -8.31
CA LYS A 55 -1.74 -0.65 -8.59
C LYS A 55 -2.73 -0.53 -7.44
N GLY A 56 -2.25 -0.67 -6.21
CA GLY A 56 -3.08 -0.53 -5.03
C GLY A 56 -3.64 0.88 -4.88
N THR A 57 -2.80 1.90 -5.10
CA THR A 57 -3.23 3.29 -5.04
C THR A 57 -4.29 3.58 -6.11
N GLU A 58 -4.13 3.03 -7.29
CA GLU A 58 -5.11 3.17 -8.36
C GLU A 58 -6.46 2.58 -7.94
N ILE A 59 -6.46 1.36 -7.39
CA ILE A 59 -7.67 0.73 -6.89
C ILE A 59 -8.34 1.60 -5.83
N LEU A 60 -7.57 2.11 -4.88
CA LEU A 60 -8.10 2.96 -3.82
C LEU A 60 -8.70 4.25 -4.37
N SER A 61 -8.12 4.84 -5.40
CA SER A 61 -8.61 6.07 -5.99
C SER A 61 -9.97 5.90 -6.66
N TRP A 62 -10.31 4.69 -7.10
CA TRP A 62 -11.62 4.38 -7.68
C TRP A 62 -12.73 4.34 -6.62
N HIS A 63 -12.38 4.16 -5.35
CA HIS A 63 -13.33 3.94 -4.26
C HIS A 63 -13.35 5.06 -3.21
N VAL A 64 -12.61 6.13 -3.45
CA VAL A 64 -12.57 7.26 -2.51
C VAL A 64 -13.06 8.56 -3.12
#